data_428c363ad3467efaa49a40cf3898b91f
#
_entry.id   428c363ad3467efaa49a40cf3898b91f
#
_cell.length_a   1.000
_cell.length_b   1.000
_cell.length_c   1.000
_cell.angle_alpha   90.00
_cell.angle_beta   90.00
_cell.angle_gamma   90.00
#
_symmetry.space_group_name_H-M   'P 1'
#
loop_
_entity.id
_entity.type
_entity.pdbx_description
1 polymer ?
#
loop_
_entity_poly.entity_id
_entity_poly.type
_entity_poly.pdbx_seq_one_letter_code
_entity_poly.pdbx_strand_id
1 'polypeptide(L)'
;FCVILLICAIPYTIVAQHQNILIDAVGNPEEPSIYINPTNTNQMVAGANINKVYYSQDAGKTWTKGKLESTYGVWGDPVILCDTAGAFYFFHLSYGKGSEGWLDRIVCQKMEDFADKTWSDGSYMGNSLLKDHDKEWIVNDPRNNAIYSTWTVFDKYDSKKASDSSYIYFSKSLDGGVTWT
;
A
#
# COMPACT_ATOMS: atom_id res chain seq x y z
N PHE A 1 -26.64 -3.79 -66.54
CA PHE A 1 -27.23 -3.72 -65.20
C PHE A 1 -26.09 -3.54 -64.21
N CYS A 2 -26.00 -2.34 -63.59
CA CYS A 2 -25.01 -2.04 -62.56
C CYS A 2 -25.73 -2.21 -61.21
N VAL A 3 -25.31 -3.18 -60.40
CA VAL A 3 -25.84 -3.37 -59.01
C VAL A 3 -24.98 -2.54 -58.08
N ILE A 4 -25.57 -1.43 -57.55
CA ILE A 4 -24.97 -0.63 -56.50
C ILE A 4 -25.26 -1.33 -55.17
N LEU A 5 -24.19 -1.90 -54.55
CA LEU A 5 -24.27 -2.43 -53.21
C LEU A 5 -24.20 -1.27 -52.22
N LEU A 6 -25.33 -0.93 -51.58
CA LEU A 6 -25.39 0.07 -50.50
C LEU A 6 -24.89 -0.57 -49.23
N ILE A 7 -23.61 -0.32 -48.84
CA ILE A 7 -23.08 -0.74 -47.55
C ILE A 7 -23.62 0.26 -46.52
N CYS A 8 -24.63 -0.15 -45.74
CA CYS A 8 -25.06 0.58 -44.57
C CYS A 8 -24.01 0.46 -43.46
N ALA A 9 -23.16 1.48 -43.33
CA ALA A 9 -22.28 1.60 -42.18
C ALA A 9 -23.11 1.92 -40.93
N ILE A 10 -23.38 0.94 -40.10
CA ILE A 10 -23.95 1.15 -38.76
C ILE A 10 -22.83 1.75 -37.88
N PRO A 11 -23.00 3.00 -37.37
CA PRO A 11 -22.02 3.53 -36.45
C PRO A 11 -22.09 2.75 -35.15
N TYR A 12 -21.11 1.90 -34.90
CA TYR A 12 -20.89 1.32 -33.57
C TYR A 12 -20.34 2.44 -32.67
N THR A 13 -21.17 2.99 -31.84
CA THR A 13 -20.69 3.81 -30.72
C THR A 13 -20.09 2.86 -29.69
N ILE A 14 -18.77 2.74 -29.67
CA ILE A 14 -18.05 2.09 -28.57
C ILE A 14 -18.12 3.06 -27.40
N VAL A 15 -19.09 2.88 -26.52
CA VAL A 15 -19.11 3.55 -25.23
C VAL A 15 -18.15 2.75 -24.34
N ALA A 16 -16.97 3.31 -24.05
CA ALA A 16 -16.11 2.78 -23.01
C ALA A 16 -16.83 2.95 -21.68
N GLN A 17 -17.43 1.88 -21.18
CA GLN A 17 -18.21 1.93 -19.95
C GLN A 17 -17.24 1.72 -18.79
N HIS A 18 -16.77 2.81 -18.17
CA HIS A 18 -16.04 2.77 -16.91
C HIS A 18 -17.03 2.46 -15.79
N GLN A 19 -16.82 1.34 -15.12
CA GLN A 19 -17.54 1.00 -13.90
C GLN A 19 -16.59 1.16 -12.71
N ASN A 20 -16.89 2.13 -11.84
CA ASN A 20 -16.21 2.25 -10.56
C ASN A 20 -16.82 1.25 -9.57
N ILE A 21 -15.95 0.48 -8.90
CA ILE A 21 -16.34 -0.44 -7.83
C ILE A 21 -16.14 0.27 -6.50
N LEU A 22 -17.20 0.43 -5.74
CA LEU A 22 -17.11 0.97 -4.38
C LEU A 22 -16.56 -0.11 -3.45
N ILE A 23 -15.40 0.11 -2.87
CA ILE A 23 -14.74 -0.80 -1.92
C ILE A 23 -15.30 -0.57 -0.50
N ASP A 24 -15.30 0.66 -0.03
CA ASP A 24 -15.79 1.03 1.31
C ASP A 24 -16.27 2.49 1.32
N ALA A 25 -17.36 2.75 2.05
CA ALA A 25 -17.89 4.08 2.30
C ALA A 25 -17.98 4.40 3.81
N VAL A 26 -17.45 3.50 4.67
CA VAL A 26 -17.62 3.60 6.12
C VAL A 26 -16.32 3.96 6.82
N GLY A 27 -16.40 4.90 7.74
CA GLY A 27 -15.26 5.30 8.57
C GLY A 27 -14.19 6.08 7.80
N ASN A 28 -14.63 6.91 6.85
CA ASN A 28 -13.81 7.88 6.12
C ASN A 28 -12.48 7.28 5.61
N PRO A 29 -12.52 6.28 4.70
CA PRO A 29 -11.29 5.74 4.12
C PRO A 29 -10.66 6.80 3.21
N GLU A 30 -9.38 7.04 3.39
CA GLU A 30 -8.58 8.00 2.63
C GLU A 30 -7.15 7.47 2.42
N GLU A 31 -6.36 8.12 1.57
CA GLU A 31 -4.98 7.75 1.21
C GLU A 31 -4.85 6.30 0.73
N PRO A 32 -5.59 5.88 -0.31
CA PRO A 32 -5.61 4.49 -0.72
C PRO A 32 -4.32 4.05 -1.42
N SER A 33 -3.92 2.81 -1.15
CA SER A 33 -2.89 2.09 -1.90
C SER A 33 -3.43 0.73 -2.33
N ILE A 34 -2.95 0.19 -3.45
CA ILE A 34 -3.39 -1.11 -3.98
C ILE A 34 -2.24 -1.83 -4.68
N TYR A 35 -2.22 -3.15 -4.55
CA TYR A 35 -1.34 -4.00 -5.36
C TYR A 35 -2.03 -5.28 -5.81
N ILE A 36 -1.59 -5.80 -6.96
CA ILE A 36 -2.08 -7.02 -7.60
C ILE A 36 -1.03 -8.10 -7.43
N ASN A 37 -1.44 -9.32 -7.04
CA ASN A 37 -0.52 -10.46 -7.03
C ASN A 37 -0.07 -10.80 -8.46
N PRO A 38 1.22 -10.68 -8.78
CA PRO A 38 1.71 -10.92 -10.15
C PRO A 38 1.61 -12.39 -10.58
N THR A 39 1.47 -13.32 -9.64
CA THR A 39 1.32 -14.75 -9.93
C THR A 39 -0.15 -15.19 -10.00
N ASN A 40 -1.07 -14.38 -9.45
CA ASN A 40 -2.51 -14.63 -9.49
C ASN A 40 -3.28 -13.31 -9.49
N THR A 41 -3.55 -12.76 -10.65
CA THR A 41 -4.19 -11.45 -10.81
C THR A 41 -5.63 -11.34 -10.29
N ASN A 42 -6.25 -12.46 -9.86
CA ASN A 42 -7.50 -12.42 -9.12
C ASN A 42 -7.32 -11.94 -7.68
N GLN A 43 -6.11 -12.07 -7.13
CA GLN A 43 -5.79 -11.64 -5.77
C GLN A 43 -5.26 -10.21 -5.78
N MET A 44 -5.92 -9.36 -5.01
CA MET A 44 -5.53 -7.97 -4.80
C MET A 44 -5.66 -7.61 -3.33
N VAL A 45 -4.76 -6.76 -2.86
CA VAL A 45 -4.85 -6.14 -1.54
C VAL A 45 -4.86 -4.63 -1.71
N ALA A 46 -5.75 -3.96 -0.99
CA ALA A 46 -5.76 -2.51 -0.88
C ALA A 46 -5.69 -2.10 0.59
N GLY A 47 -5.10 -0.95 0.84
CA GLY A 47 -5.04 -0.32 2.16
C GLY A 47 -5.67 1.05 2.14
N ALA A 48 -6.12 1.54 3.29
CA ALA A 48 -6.52 2.92 3.50
C ALA A 48 -6.32 3.32 4.96
N ASN A 49 -6.28 4.62 5.20
CA ASN A 49 -6.16 5.17 6.55
C ASN A 49 -7.34 4.74 7.46
N ILE A 50 -7.11 4.47 8.73
CA ILE A 50 -5.81 4.43 9.40
C ILE A 50 -5.20 3.02 9.28
N ASN A 51 -6.00 1.97 9.47
CA ASN A 51 -5.59 0.57 9.53
C ASN A 51 -6.54 -0.33 8.73
N LYS A 52 -7.18 0.22 7.71
CA LYS A 52 -8.10 -0.53 6.86
C LYS A 52 -7.33 -1.33 5.82
N VAL A 53 -7.67 -2.59 5.70
CA VAL A 53 -7.16 -3.47 4.65
C VAL A 53 -8.33 -4.15 3.95
N TYR A 54 -8.22 -4.31 2.65
CA TYR A 54 -9.26 -4.88 1.78
C TYR A 54 -8.65 -5.95 0.89
N TYR A 55 -9.40 -7.02 0.67
CA TYR A 55 -8.97 -8.18 -0.11
C TYR A 55 -9.97 -8.47 -1.22
N SER A 56 -9.48 -8.67 -2.43
CA SER A 56 -10.26 -9.20 -3.55
C SER A 56 -9.68 -10.53 -4.02
N GLN A 57 -10.55 -11.48 -4.41
CA GLN A 57 -10.19 -12.77 -4.98
C GLN A 57 -10.76 -12.97 -6.40
N ASP A 58 -11.32 -11.92 -6.98
CA ASP A 58 -12.04 -11.95 -8.26
C ASP A 58 -11.67 -10.79 -9.19
N ALA A 59 -10.39 -10.39 -9.14
CA ALA A 59 -9.83 -9.30 -9.93
C ALA A 59 -10.54 -7.95 -9.65
N GLY A 60 -10.84 -7.65 -8.38
CA GLY A 60 -11.38 -6.38 -7.94
C GLY A 60 -12.89 -6.21 -8.09
N LYS A 61 -13.62 -7.27 -8.46
CA LYS A 61 -15.09 -7.19 -8.60
C LYS A 61 -15.79 -7.10 -7.26
N THR A 62 -15.31 -7.85 -6.27
CA THR A 62 -15.80 -7.80 -4.89
C THR A 62 -14.64 -7.69 -3.90
N TRP A 63 -14.93 -7.13 -2.71
CA TRP A 63 -13.94 -6.85 -1.69
C TRP A 63 -14.42 -7.26 -0.31
N THR A 64 -13.54 -7.88 0.46
CA THR A 64 -13.74 -8.15 1.89
C THR A 64 -12.87 -7.21 2.70
N LYS A 65 -13.43 -6.70 3.81
CA LYS A 65 -12.77 -5.73 4.70
C LYS A 65 -12.09 -6.47 5.86
N GLY A 66 -10.90 -6.02 6.20
CA GLY A 66 -10.15 -6.40 7.38
C GLY A 66 -9.65 -5.18 8.15
N LYS A 67 -8.94 -5.44 9.21
CA LYS A 67 -8.27 -4.45 10.03
C LYS A 67 -6.83 -4.90 10.28
N LEU A 68 -5.88 -4.02 10.03
CA LEU A 68 -4.47 -4.27 10.33
C LEU A 68 -4.20 -3.97 11.80
N GLU A 69 -3.41 -4.81 12.45
CA GLU A 69 -2.95 -4.65 13.84
C GLU A 69 -1.46 -4.95 13.93
N SER A 70 -0.75 -4.20 14.76
CA SER A 70 0.67 -4.36 15.05
C SER A 70 0.97 -3.87 16.46
N THR A 71 1.95 -4.46 17.14
CA THR A 71 2.43 -3.97 18.44
C THR A 71 3.09 -2.60 18.33
N TYR A 72 3.56 -2.23 17.12
CA TYR A 72 4.06 -0.88 16.80
C TYR A 72 2.94 0.14 16.60
N GLY A 73 1.65 -0.30 16.63
CA GLY A 73 0.51 0.50 16.22
C GLY A 73 0.45 0.71 14.71
N VAL A 74 -0.69 1.19 14.20
CA VAL A 74 -0.91 1.48 12.77
C VAL A 74 -1.53 2.87 12.68
N TRP A 75 -0.87 3.80 11.94
CA TRP A 75 -1.34 5.18 11.84
C TRP A 75 -1.74 5.61 10.43
N GLY A 76 -1.52 4.79 9.44
CA GLY A 76 -1.95 5.11 8.07
C GLY A 76 -0.81 5.29 7.10
N ASP A 77 -1.05 6.09 6.06
CA ASP A 77 -0.21 6.29 4.88
C ASP A 77 0.18 4.96 4.21
N PRO A 78 -0.80 4.06 3.96
CA PRO A 78 -0.48 2.71 3.57
C PRO A 78 0.23 2.64 2.23
N VAL A 79 1.27 1.82 2.12
CA VAL A 79 1.81 1.37 0.84
C VAL A 79 1.73 -0.14 0.76
N ILE A 80 1.05 -0.65 -0.26
CA ILE A 80 0.92 -2.09 -0.51
C ILE A 80 1.92 -2.52 -1.57
N LEU A 81 2.56 -3.66 -1.35
CA LEU A 81 3.44 -4.32 -2.29
C LEU A 81 3.06 -5.81 -2.35
N CYS A 82 3.29 -6.45 -3.49
CA CYS A 82 3.29 -7.91 -3.61
C CYS A 82 4.58 -8.33 -4.33
N ASP A 83 5.28 -9.31 -3.79
CA ASP A 83 6.49 -9.84 -4.41
C ASP A 83 6.18 -10.88 -5.51
N THR A 84 7.19 -11.34 -6.22
CA THR A 84 7.04 -12.32 -7.29
C THR A 84 6.74 -13.74 -6.81
N ALA A 85 6.78 -13.99 -5.50
CA ALA A 85 6.32 -15.23 -4.89
C ALA A 85 4.84 -15.19 -4.48
N GLY A 86 4.22 -13.99 -4.50
CA GLY A 86 2.81 -13.78 -4.16
C GLY A 86 2.58 -13.38 -2.70
N ALA A 87 3.63 -13.14 -1.93
CA ALA A 87 3.50 -12.58 -0.60
C ALA A 87 3.18 -11.09 -0.67
N PHE A 88 2.24 -10.64 0.15
CA PHE A 88 1.88 -9.24 0.26
C PHE A 88 2.57 -8.57 1.43
N TYR A 89 2.88 -7.29 1.25
CA TYR A 89 3.47 -6.42 2.27
C TYR A 89 2.59 -5.20 2.44
N PHE A 90 2.40 -4.79 3.69
CA PHE A 90 1.71 -3.58 4.07
C PHE A 90 2.67 -2.71 4.86
N PHE A 91 3.03 -1.57 4.29
CA PHE A 91 3.84 -0.56 4.96
C PHE A 91 2.93 0.51 5.53
N HIS A 92 3.28 1.02 6.70
CA HIS A 92 2.49 2.03 7.38
C HIS A 92 3.31 2.80 8.42
N LEU A 93 2.79 3.92 8.82
CA LEU A 93 3.33 4.71 9.92
C LEU A 93 3.05 4.02 11.26
N SER A 94 3.96 4.19 12.22
CA SER A 94 3.79 3.68 13.57
C SER A 94 2.86 4.57 14.41
N TYR A 95 2.19 3.94 15.38
CA TYR A 95 1.42 4.62 16.42
C TYR A 95 1.62 3.91 17.75
N GLY A 96 2.71 4.24 18.45
CA GLY A 96 3.02 3.67 19.74
C GLY A 96 1.95 4.00 20.81
N LYS A 97 1.96 3.25 21.88
CA LYS A 97 1.06 3.50 23.02
C LYS A 97 1.58 4.66 23.87
N GLY A 98 0.78 5.70 24.02
CA GLY A 98 1.14 6.90 24.78
C GLY A 98 1.75 8.01 23.92
N SER A 99 2.52 8.91 24.55
CA SER A 99 3.21 10.01 23.85
C SER A 99 4.51 9.58 23.17
N GLU A 100 4.95 8.35 23.39
CA GLU A 100 6.16 7.78 22.79
C GLU A 100 5.78 6.86 21.63
N GLY A 101 6.52 6.96 20.53
CA GLY A 101 6.38 6.08 19.38
C GLY A 101 5.34 6.48 18.32
N TRP A 102 4.81 7.70 18.38
CA TRP A 102 4.00 8.24 17.29
C TRP A 102 4.92 8.72 16.16
N LEU A 103 4.71 8.19 14.95
CA LEU A 103 5.55 8.46 13.77
C LEU A 103 7.05 8.18 14.00
N ASP A 104 7.43 7.33 14.93
CA ASP A 104 8.84 7.10 15.26
C ASP A 104 9.55 6.15 14.28
N ARG A 105 8.79 5.49 13.40
CA ARG A 105 9.31 4.52 12.42
C ARG A 105 8.31 4.23 11.30
N ILE A 106 8.80 3.64 10.21
CA ILE A 106 7.98 3.00 9.19
C ILE A 106 7.96 1.49 9.47
N VAL A 107 6.78 0.90 9.51
CA VAL A 107 6.57 -0.53 9.80
C VAL A 107 6.28 -1.28 8.50
N CYS A 108 6.82 -2.48 8.37
CA CYS A 108 6.57 -3.42 7.28
C CYS A 108 5.93 -4.69 7.84
N GLN A 109 4.67 -4.94 7.55
CA GLN A 109 4.00 -6.20 7.86
C GLN A 109 3.92 -7.08 6.62
N LYS A 110 4.06 -8.39 6.77
CA LYS A 110 4.03 -9.36 5.67
C LYS A 110 2.90 -10.35 5.84
N MET A 111 2.23 -10.68 4.75
CA MET A 111 1.25 -11.76 4.64
C MET A 111 1.79 -12.78 3.64
N GLU A 112 2.19 -13.96 4.13
CA GLU A 112 2.79 -15.02 3.32
C GLU A 112 1.73 -15.77 2.50
N ASP A 113 0.55 -16.00 3.07
CA ASP A 113 -0.54 -16.70 2.43
C ASP A 113 -1.79 -15.83 2.37
N PHE A 114 -2.21 -15.54 1.15
CA PHE A 114 -3.41 -14.76 0.91
C PHE A 114 -4.70 -15.46 1.42
N ALA A 115 -4.72 -16.79 1.51
CA ALA A 115 -5.89 -17.52 1.99
C ALA A 115 -6.15 -17.28 3.48
N ASP A 116 -5.09 -17.21 4.26
CA ASP A 116 -5.18 -17.01 5.72
C ASP A 116 -5.45 -15.55 6.10
N LYS A 117 -5.04 -14.59 5.25
CA LYS A 117 -5.12 -13.15 5.52
C LYS A 117 -4.47 -12.75 6.84
N THR A 118 -3.48 -13.53 7.28
CA THR A 118 -2.73 -13.29 8.52
C THR A 118 -1.49 -12.44 8.22
N TRP A 119 -1.39 -11.31 8.89
CA TRP A 119 -0.26 -10.41 8.82
C TRP A 119 0.71 -10.67 9.97
N SER A 120 2.01 -10.60 9.69
CA SER A 120 3.03 -10.58 10.73
C SER A 120 2.85 -9.34 11.63
N ASP A 121 3.44 -9.34 12.82
CA ASP A 121 3.47 -8.14 13.66
C ASP A 121 4.28 -7.00 13.02
N GLY A 122 5.26 -7.38 12.21
CA GLY A 122 6.06 -6.48 11.38
C GLY A 122 7.50 -6.36 11.82
N SER A 123 8.31 -5.86 10.90
CA SER A 123 9.64 -5.28 11.09
C SER A 123 9.56 -3.77 10.88
N TYR A 124 10.66 -3.06 11.09
CA TYR A 124 10.63 -1.60 10.91
C TYR A 124 11.95 -1.04 10.40
N MET A 125 11.86 0.15 9.81
CA MET A 125 12.98 1.02 9.46
C MET A 125 12.79 2.39 10.12
N GLY A 126 13.89 3.10 10.32
CA GLY A 126 13.90 4.34 11.11
C GLY A 126 14.17 4.06 12.58
N ASN A 127 13.22 4.27 13.45
CA ASN A 127 13.29 4.16 14.90
C ASN A 127 14.01 5.36 15.56
N SER A 128 13.29 6.45 15.65
CA SER A 128 13.76 7.65 16.35
C SER A 128 12.64 8.26 17.19
N LEU A 129 12.81 8.27 18.49
CA LEU A 129 11.90 8.97 19.41
C LEU A 129 11.99 10.50 19.33
N LEU A 130 12.97 11.03 18.59
CA LEU A 130 13.24 12.47 18.48
C LEU A 130 12.85 13.07 17.13
N LYS A 131 12.42 12.23 16.19
CA LYS A 131 12.08 12.63 14.82
C LYS A 131 10.81 11.93 14.38
N ASP A 132 10.04 12.61 13.55
CA ASP A 132 8.81 12.08 13.01
C ASP A 132 9.06 11.54 11.59
N HIS A 133 8.60 10.33 11.32
CA HIS A 133 8.73 9.63 10.03
C HIS A 133 7.39 9.65 9.33
N ASP A 134 7.40 9.94 8.02
CA ASP A 134 6.16 10.15 7.27
C ASP A 134 6.34 9.86 5.77
N LYS A 135 5.25 9.50 5.12
CA LYS A 135 5.13 9.38 3.66
C LYS A 135 6.19 8.48 3.04
N GLU A 136 6.16 7.23 3.38
CA GLU A 136 6.99 6.21 2.73
C GLU A 136 6.54 5.90 1.31
N TRP A 137 7.51 5.50 0.49
CA TRP A 137 7.27 4.94 -0.82
C TRP A 137 8.13 3.70 -1.02
N ILE A 138 7.51 2.63 -1.55
CA ILE A 138 8.12 1.31 -1.59
C ILE A 138 8.11 0.78 -3.02
N VAL A 139 9.22 0.14 -3.41
CA VAL A 139 9.31 -0.63 -4.64
C VAL A 139 10.07 -1.93 -4.39
N ASN A 140 9.82 -2.95 -5.20
CA ASN A 140 10.66 -4.15 -5.21
C ASN A 140 11.37 -4.33 -6.55
N ASP A 141 12.52 -5.00 -6.50
CA ASP A 141 13.17 -5.53 -7.70
C ASP A 141 12.58 -6.93 -7.99
N PRO A 142 11.83 -7.10 -9.09
CA PRO A 142 11.18 -8.38 -9.39
C PRO A 142 12.16 -9.51 -9.73
N ARG A 143 13.45 -9.19 -9.92
CA ARG A 143 14.48 -10.20 -10.23
C ARG A 143 14.98 -10.96 -9.00
N ASN A 144 14.91 -10.34 -7.82
CA ASN A 144 15.45 -10.89 -6.58
C ASN A 144 14.59 -10.62 -5.34
N ASN A 145 13.44 -9.95 -5.52
CA ASN A 145 12.53 -9.52 -4.46
C ASN A 145 13.16 -8.61 -3.38
N ALA A 146 14.28 -7.96 -3.70
CA ALA A 146 14.80 -6.91 -2.82
C ALA A 146 13.79 -5.76 -2.75
N ILE A 147 13.53 -5.29 -1.53
CA ILE A 147 12.59 -4.20 -1.26
C ILE A 147 13.38 -2.94 -0.95
N TYR A 148 12.97 -1.84 -1.55
CA TYR A 148 13.58 -0.54 -1.39
C TYR A 148 12.54 0.45 -0.89
N SER A 149 12.91 1.25 0.10
CA SER A 149 12.06 2.25 0.72
C SER A 149 12.73 3.61 0.76
N THR A 150 11.94 4.64 0.53
CA THR A 150 12.29 6.04 0.84
C THR A 150 11.16 6.66 1.65
N TRP A 151 11.49 7.56 2.56
CA TRP A 151 10.49 8.28 3.33
C TRP A 151 11.02 9.62 3.81
N THR A 152 10.13 10.49 4.26
CA THR A 152 10.48 11.77 4.87
C THR A 152 10.72 11.59 6.37
N VAL A 153 11.75 12.23 6.87
CA VAL A 153 12.03 12.35 8.31
C VAL A 153 12.05 13.83 8.66
N PHE A 154 11.23 14.23 9.60
CA PHE A 154 11.15 15.58 10.13
C PHE A 154 11.87 15.69 11.48
N ASP A 155 12.52 16.83 11.75
CA ASP A 155 12.92 17.15 13.13
C ASP A 155 11.68 17.25 14.02
N LYS A 156 10.57 17.76 13.47
CA LYS A 156 9.25 17.78 14.07
C LYS A 156 8.18 17.93 12.99
N TYR A 157 7.19 17.03 12.94
CA TYR A 157 6.06 17.13 12.02
C TYR A 157 5.28 18.43 12.25
N ASP A 158 4.90 19.09 11.15
CA ASP A 158 4.18 20.39 11.14
C ASP A 158 4.83 21.51 11.97
N SER A 159 6.15 21.45 12.18
CA SER A 159 6.87 22.51 12.89
C SER A 159 6.81 23.82 12.12
N LYS A 160 6.66 24.91 12.85
CA LYS A 160 6.75 26.27 12.34
C LYS A 160 8.11 26.96 12.67
N LYS A 161 9.04 26.22 13.26
CA LYS A 161 10.37 26.74 13.59
C LYS A 161 11.28 26.67 12.36
N ALA A 162 11.89 27.78 12.00
CA ALA A 162 12.81 27.87 10.86
C ALA A 162 14.08 27.02 11.00
N SER A 163 14.41 26.59 12.23
CA SER A 163 15.55 25.71 12.52
C SER A 163 15.25 24.22 12.25
N ASP A 164 13.98 23.85 12.20
CA ASP A 164 13.60 22.46 12.02
C ASP A 164 13.59 22.09 10.54
N SER A 165 14.14 20.95 10.22
CA SER A 165 14.40 20.48 8.86
C SER A 165 13.64 19.20 8.55
N SER A 166 13.55 18.87 7.26
CA SER A 166 13.12 17.58 6.77
C SER A 166 14.22 16.94 5.91
N TYR A 167 14.24 15.63 5.89
CA TYR A 167 15.23 14.82 5.20
C TYR A 167 14.55 13.71 4.44
N ILE A 168 15.17 13.21 3.38
CA ILE A 168 14.76 11.98 2.72
C ILE A 168 15.70 10.86 3.14
N TYR A 169 15.11 9.83 3.73
CA TYR A 169 15.83 8.62 4.12
C TYR A 169 15.58 7.50 3.11
N PHE A 170 16.51 6.58 3.08
CA PHE A 170 16.46 5.39 2.24
C PHE A 170 16.84 4.17 3.07
N SER A 171 16.18 3.04 2.80
CA SER A 171 16.52 1.73 3.37
C SER A 171 16.21 0.64 2.34
N LYS A 172 16.83 -0.52 2.52
CA LYS A 172 16.52 -1.70 1.71
C LYS A 172 16.48 -2.95 2.58
N SER A 173 15.68 -3.92 2.13
CA SER A 173 15.66 -5.28 2.65
C SER A 173 16.01 -6.26 1.53
N LEU A 174 16.84 -7.26 1.84
CA LEU A 174 17.22 -8.33 0.92
C LEU A 174 16.64 -9.71 1.36
N ASP A 175 15.86 -9.73 2.41
CA ASP A 175 15.34 -10.93 3.08
C ASP A 175 13.81 -10.91 3.24
N GLY A 176 13.13 -10.22 2.32
CA GLY A 176 11.67 -10.16 2.30
C GLY A 176 11.08 -9.35 3.45
N GLY A 177 11.70 -8.22 3.80
CA GLY A 177 11.18 -7.29 4.80
C GLY A 177 11.47 -7.69 6.25
N VAL A 178 12.39 -8.65 6.50
CA VAL A 178 12.75 -9.08 7.86
C VAL A 178 13.75 -8.13 8.48
N THR A 179 14.81 -7.78 7.74
CA THR A 179 15.82 -6.82 8.19
C THR A 179 16.00 -5.67 7.19
N TRP A 180 16.44 -4.53 7.70
CA TRP A 180 16.59 -3.29 6.95
C TRP A 180 17.95 -2.65 7.18
N THR A 181 18.53 -2.05 6.11
CA THR A 181 19.86 -1.41 6.13
C THR A 181 19.78 0.05 5.71
#